data_a1605b2d2d6b11f793a2865e716d6b20
#
_entry.id   a1605b2d2d6b11f793a2865e716d6b20
#
_cell.length_a   1.000
_cell.length_b   1.000
_cell.length_c   1.000
_cell.angle_alpha   90.00
_cell.angle_beta   90.00
_cell.angle_gamma   90.00
#
_symmetry.space_group_name_H-M   'P 1'
#
loop_
_entity.id
_entity.type
_entity.pdbx_description
1 polymer ?
#
loop_
_entity_poly.entity_id
_entity_poly.type
_entity_poly.pdbx_seq_one_letter_code
_entity_poly.pdbx_strand_id
1 'polypeptide(L)'
;FYPYPIAGEAFDDEAAYRLYGQAFASKDDWRRNNVTQLIRDLSQTIRSVKPYVQLGISPFGIYRNERTHPVGSKTGGLQNYDDLYADILLWDREGLMDYVVPQIYWNMGHKVAGYTELVLWWSH
;
A
#
# COMPACT_ATOMS: atom_id res chain seq x y z
N PHE A 1 7.78 5.99 1.92
CA PHE A 1 7.68 5.92 3.38
C PHE A 1 6.64 4.87 3.80
N TYR A 2 7.06 3.96 4.67
CA TYR A 2 6.18 2.94 5.25
C TYR A 2 6.28 3.04 6.77
N PRO A 3 5.19 3.30 7.48
CA PRO A 3 5.22 3.56 8.92
C PRO A 3 5.47 2.31 9.77
N TYR A 4 5.24 1.13 9.22
CA TYR A 4 5.49 -0.14 9.92
C TYR A 4 6.76 -0.82 9.41
N PRO A 5 7.49 -1.56 10.26
CA PRO A 5 8.65 -2.33 9.84
C PRO A 5 8.25 -3.51 8.95
N ILE A 6 9.22 -4.08 8.25
CA ILE A 6 9.03 -5.27 7.42
C ILE A 6 8.66 -6.50 8.27
N ALA A 7 8.07 -7.49 7.64
CA ALA A 7 7.69 -8.74 8.30
C ALA A 7 8.87 -9.39 9.04
N GLY A 8 8.65 -9.79 10.27
CA GLY A 8 9.66 -10.40 11.14
C GLY A 8 10.34 -9.44 12.12
N GLU A 9 10.19 -8.13 11.94
CA GLU A 9 10.63 -7.13 12.90
C GLU A 9 9.52 -6.80 13.90
N ALA A 10 9.88 -6.67 15.17
CA ALA A 10 8.93 -6.31 16.22
C ALA A 10 8.51 -4.85 16.10
N PHE A 11 7.22 -4.60 16.25
CA PHE A 11 6.65 -3.26 16.36
C PHE A 11 5.69 -3.22 17.55
N ASP A 12 6.04 -2.43 18.54
CA ASP A 12 5.29 -2.36 19.80
C ASP A 12 4.08 -1.42 19.68
N ASP A 13 3.01 -1.90 19.06
CA ASP A 13 1.74 -1.21 18.94
C ASP A 13 0.57 -1.92 19.65
N GLU A 14 0.88 -2.93 20.48
CA GLU A 14 -0.14 -3.75 21.14
C GLU A 14 -1.05 -2.94 22.06
N ALA A 15 -0.50 -2.01 22.84
CA ALA A 15 -1.28 -1.16 23.72
C ALA A 15 -2.24 -0.23 22.93
N ALA A 16 -1.76 0.34 21.83
CA ALA A 16 -2.58 1.17 20.94
C ALA A 16 -3.66 0.33 20.24
N TYR A 17 -3.33 -0.88 19.79
CA TYR A 17 -4.32 -1.78 19.19
C TYR A 17 -5.42 -2.16 20.16
N ARG A 18 -5.11 -2.45 21.41
CA ARG A 18 -6.13 -2.72 22.45
C ARG A 18 -7.07 -1.55 22.69
N LEU A 19 -6.59 -0.33 22.58
CA LEU A 19 -7.40 0.87 22.78
C LEU A 19 -8.23 1.25 21.55
N TYR A 20 -7.67 1.13 20.35
CA TYR A 20 -8.25 1.70 19.13
C TYR A 20 -8.57 0.68 18.05
N GLY A 21 -8.07 -0.55 18.15
CA GLY A 21 -8.18 -1.56 17.10
C GLY A 21 -9.34 -2.54 17.22
N GLN A 22 -10.11 -2.48 18.31
CA GLN A 22 -11.09 -3.54 18.65
C GLN A 22 -12.30 -3.60 17.70
N ALA A 23 -12.57 -2.54 16.94
CA ALA A 23 -13.63 -2.53 15.94
C ALA A 23 -13.22 -3.18 14.60
N PHE A 24 -11.95 -3.52 14.42
CA PHE A 24 -11.42 -4.12 13.20
C PHE A 24 -11.38 -5.64 13.28
N ALA A 25 -11.53 -6.31 12.14
CA ALA A 25 -11.52 -7.77 12.06
C ALA A 25 -10.15 -8.38 12.45
N SER A 26 -9.07 -7.63 12.25
CA SER A 26 -7.71 -8.03 12.61
C SER A 26 -6.82 -6.82 12.94
N LYS A 27 -5.68 -7.10 13.59
CA LYS A 27 -4.66 -6.08 13.83
C LYS A 27 -4.08 -5.54 12.51
N ASP A 28 -3.95 -6.39 11.50
CA ASP A 28 -3.48 -5.99 10.17
C ASP A 28 -4.46 -5.04 9.48
N ASP A 29 -5.77 -5.26 9.61
CA ASP A 29 -6.79 -4.34 9.08
C ASP A 29 -6.75 -3.00 9.80
N TRP A 30 -6.55 -3.01 11.12
CA TRP A 30 -6.36 -1.78 11.88
C TRP A 30 -5.11 -1.01 11.43
N ARG A 31 -3.99 -1.69 11.22
CA ARG A 31 -2.75 -1.07 10.70
C ARG A 31 -2.96 -0.49 9.30
N ARG A 32 -3.64 -1.21 8.40
CA ARG A 32 -3.99 -0.68 7.06
C ARG A 32 -4.89 0.55 7.16
N ASN A 33 -5.85 0.53 8.07
CA ASN A 33 -6.70 1.69 8.31
C ASN A 33 -5.90 2.91 8.82
N ASN A 34 -4.92 2.72 9.69
CA ASN A 34 -4.06 3.80 10.18
C ASN A 34 -3.29 4.46 9.04
N VAL A 35 -2.73 3.68 8.13
CA VAL A 35 -2.05 4.19 6.94
C VAL A 35 -3.03 4.91 6.02
N THR A 36 -4.19 4.32 5.77
CA THR A 36 -5.24 4.92 4.93
C THR A 36 -5.72 6.25 5.52
N GLN A 37 -5.89 6.34 6.84
CA GLN A 37 -6.29 7.60 7.48
C GLN A 37 -5.23 8.69 7.30
N LEU A 38 -3.95 8.35 7.42
CA LEU A 38 -2.87 9.29 7.11
C LEU A 38 -2.95 9.80 5.66
N ILE A 39 -3.22 8.92 4.70
CA ILE A 39 -3.37 9.31 3.29
C ILE A 39 -4.61 10.19 3.08
N ARG A 40 -5.73 9.90 3.75
CA ARG A 40 -6.94 10.76 3.71
C ARG A 40 -6.65 12.16 4.25
N ASP A 41 -6.02 12.25 5.40
CA ASP A 41 -5.69 13.53 6.03
C ASP A 41 -4.72 14.35 5.17
N LEU A 42 -3.71 13.70 4.57
CA LEU A 42 -2.78 14.31 3.65
C LEU A 42 -3.48 14.84 2.39
N SER A 43 -4.30 13.99 1.75
CA SER A 43 -5.07 14.37 0.56
C SER A 43 -6.00 15.56 0.83
N GLN A 44 -6.75 15.50 1.93
CA GLN A 44 -7.65 16.58 2.33
C GLN A 44 -6.90 17.88 2.61
N THR A 45 -5.78 17.80 3.32
CA THR A 45 -4.95 18.98 3.64
C THR A 45 -4.42 19.64 2.37
N ILE A 46 -3.86 18.87 1.44
CA ILE A 46 -3.34 19.39 0.16
C ILE A 46 -4.48 20.08 -0.61
N ARG A 47 -5.61 19.42 -0.75
CA ARG A 47 -6.75 19.96 -1.51
C ARG A 47 -7.36 21.21 -0.89
N SER A 48 -7.35 21.31 0.45
CA SER A 48 -7.86 22.49 1.14
C SER A 48 -6.95 23.71 1.04
N VAL A 49 -5.63 23.49 1.00
CA VAL A 49 -4.64 24.58 0.98
C VAL A 49 -4.24 24.97 -0.45
N LYS A 50 -4.03 23.98 -1.32
CA LYS A 50 -3.59 24.15 -2.72
C LYS A 50 -4.31 23.18 -3.65
N PRO A 51 -5.57 23.42 -4.01
CA PRO A 51 -6.40 22.48 -4.76
C PRO A 51 -5.88 22.15 -6.17
N TYR A 52 -4.95 22.95 -6.69
CA TYR A 52 -4.29 22.72 -7.99
C TYR A 52 -3.06 21.80 -7.93
N VAL A 53 -2.61 21.42 -6.72
CA VAL A 53 -1.47 20.53 -6.54
C VAL A 53 -1.94 19.08 -6.64
N GLN A 54 -1.28 18.29 -7.48
CA GLN A 54 -1.53 16.86 -7.62
C GLN A 54 -0.78 16.08 -6.54
N LEU A 55 -1.46 15.12 -5.92
CA LEU A 55 -0.87 14.18 -4.97
C LEU A 55 -0.58 12.85 -5.67
N GLY A 56 0.71 12.54 -5.80
CA GLY A 56 1.17 11.23 -6.29
C GLY A 56 1.67 10.35 -5.16
N ILE A 57 1.46 9.05 -5.28
CA ILE A 57 2.01 8.06 -4.36
C ILE A 57 2.91 7.11 -5.14
N SER A 58 4.10 6.84 -4.58
CA SER A 58 5.08 5.89 -5.15
C SER A 58 5.16 4.65 -4.26
N PRO A 59 4.27 3.66 -4.44
CA PRO A 59 4.26 2.46 -3.64
C PRO A 59 5.35 1.48 -4.06
N PHE A 60 5.62 0.50 -3.22
CA PHE A 60 6.41 -0.66 -3.60
C PHE A 60 5.81 -1.37 -4.83
N GLY A 61 6.65 -1.99 -5.66
CA GLY A 61 6.23 -2.48 -6.99
C GLY A 61 5.20 -3.59 -7.00
N ILE A 62 5.04 -4.35 -5.91
CA ILE A 62 4.09 -5.46 -5.81
C ILE A 62 2.95 -5.09 -4.86
N TYR A 63 1.72 -5.03 -5.35
CA TYR A 63 0.55 -4.84 -4.49
C TYR A 63 0.27 -6.10 -3.66
N ARG A 64 0.02 -7.23 -4.30
CA ARG A 64 -0.10 -8.58 -3.73
C ARG A 64 0.46 -9.61 -4.70
N ASN A 65 0.87 -10.75 -4.20
CA ASN A 65 1.23 -11.91 -5.03
C ASN A 65 -0.02 -12.73 -5.37
N GLU A 66 -0.13 -13.26 -6.60
CA GLU A 66 -1.26 -14.08 -7.06
C GLU A 66 -1.52 -15.27 -6.12
N ARG A 67 -0.47 -15.92 -5.63
CA ARG A 67 -0.59 -17.04 -4.67
C ARG A 67 -1.16 -16.64 -3.31
N THR A 68 -1.08 -15.37 -2.94
CA THR A 68 -1.65 -14.83 -1.69
C THR A 68 -3.09 -14.41 -1.90
N HIS A 69 -3.39 -13.83 -3.06
CA HIS A 69 -4.73 -13.35 -3.38
C HIS A 69 -4.95 -13.25 -4.89
N PRO A 70 -6.15 -13.61 -5.42
CA PRO A 70 -6.43 -13.64 -6.87
C PRO A 70 -6.23 -12.30 -7.60
N VAL A 71 -6.32 -11.17 -6.90
CA VAL A 71 -6.04 -9.83 -7.46
C VAL A 71 -4.55 -9.58 -7.67
N GLY A 72 -3.68 -10.42 -7.09
CA GLY A 72 -2.22 -10.25 -7.13
C GLY A 72 -1.60 -10.48 -8.49
N SER A 73 -0.38 -9.96 -8.66
CA SER A 73 0.48 -10.22 -9.81
C SER A 73 1.21 -11.58 -9.69
N LYS A 74 1.69 -12.11 -10.81
CA LYS A 74 2.51 -13.34 -10.85
C LYS A 74 3.92 -13.06 -10.32
N THR A 75 3.99 -12.76 -9.05
CA THR A 75 5.21 -12.36 -8.33
C THR A 75 5.37 -13.14 -7.03
N GLY A 76 6.50 -12.96 -6.35
CA GLY A 76 6.82 -13.66 -5.11
C GLY A 76 7.58 -12.81 -4.09
N GLY A 77 7.52 -11.48 -4.21
CA GLY A 77 8.22 -10.56 -3.32
C GLY A 77 7.34 -9.99 -2.20
N LEU A 78 7.90 -9.00 -1.51
CA LEU A 78 7.24 -8.19 -0.50
C LEU A 78 5.98 -7.51 -1.07
N GLN A 79 4.91 -7.45 -0.31
CA GLN A 79 3.59 -7.00 -0.76
C GLN A 79 3.16 -5.71 -0.05
N ASN A 80 2.64 -4.73 -0.81
CA ASN A 80 2.10 -3.51 -0.22
C ASN A 80 1.00 -3.80 0.80
N TYR A 81 -0.01 -4.58 0.40
CA TYR A 81 -1.20 -4.83 1.20
C TYR A 81 -0.91 -5.67 2.44
N ASP A 82 -0.25 -6.80 2.28
CA ASP A 82 -0.07 -7.79 3.35
C ASP A 82 1.12 -7.46 4.27
N ASP A 83 2.22 -6.94 3.72
CA ASP A 83 3.47 -6.75 4.45
C ASP A 83 3.71 -5.29 4.87
N LEU A 84 3.25 -4.33 4.08
CA LEU A 84 3.47 -2.89 4.29
C LEU A 84 2.22 -2.13 4.74
N TYR A 85 1.09 -2.82 4.88
CA TYR A 85 -0.20 -2.26 5.32
C TYR A 85 -0.67 -1.09 4.45
N ALA A 86 -0.36 -1.13 3.14
CA ALA A 86 -0.68 -0.09 2.18
C ALA A 86 -1.72 -0.59 1.17
N ASP A 87 -2.95 -0.11 1.27
CA ASP A 87 -4.05 -0.47 0.38
C ASP A 87 -4.23 0.57 -0.73
N ILE A 88 -3.31 0.54 -1.70
CA ILE A 88 -3.28 1.50 -2.81
C ILE A 88 -4.57 1.44 -3.64
N LEU A 89 -5.16 0.25 -3.84
CA LEU A 89 -6.40 0.12 -4.60
C LEU A 89 -7.60 0.76 -3.88
N LEU A 90 -7.63 0.75 -2.55
CA LEU A 90 -8.61 1.49 -1.77
C LEU A 90 -8.43 3.00 -1.96
N TRP A 91 -7.18 3.48 -1.89
CA TRP A 91 -6.87 4.90 -2.04
C TRP A 91 -7.24 5.42 -3.42
N ASP A 92 -7.06 4.61 -4.47
CA ASP A 92 -7.52 4.92 -5.82
C ASP A 92 -9.05 4.99 -5.90
N ARG A 93 -9.75 3.96 -5.42
CA ARG A 93 -11.23 3.94 -5.40
C ARG A 93 -11.85 5.11 -4.63
N GLU A 94 -11.21 5.55 -3.55
CA GLU A 94 -11.64 6.71 -2.77
C GLU A 94 -11.18 8.05 -3.38
N GLY A 95 -10.40 8.02 -4.45
CA GLY A 95 -9.87 9.22 -5.12
C GLY A 95 -8.94 10.04 -4.22
N LEU A 96 -8.16 9.39 -3.36
CA LEU A 96 -7.27 10.07 -2.42
C LEU A 96 -5.97 10.56 -3.06
N MET A 97 -5.62 10.05 -4.24
CA MET A 97 -4.44 10.42 -5.00
C MET A 97 -4.81 10.71 -6.46
N ASP A 98 -3.97 11.46 -7.14
CA ASP A 98 -4.16 11.85 -8.54
C ASP A 98 -3.41 10.93 -9.50
N TYR A 99 -2.31 10.32 -9.04
CA TYR A 99 -1.54 9.36 -9.82
C TYR A 99 -0.71 8.43 -8.93
N VAL A 100 -0.28 7.30 -9.49
CA VAL A 100 0.57 6.32 -8.83
C VAL A 100 1.85 6.09 -9.63
N VAL A 101 3.00 5.96 -8.92
CA VAL A 101 4.31 5.68 -9.52
C VAL A 101 4.93 4.46 -8.83
N PRO A 102 4.55 3.24 -9.24
CA PRO A 102 5.05 2.02 -8.60
C PRO A 102 6.57 1.88 -8.74
N GLN A 103 7.24 1.47 -7.68
CA GLN A 103 8.68 1.24 -7.64
C GLN A 103 9.04 -0.11 -8.25
N ILE A 104 9.08 -0.17 -9.59
CA ILE A 104 9.40 -1.37 -10.36
C ILE A 104 10.87 -1.32 -10.78
N TYR A 105 11.77 -1.67 -9.85
CA TYR A 105 13.22 -1.56 -10.05
C TYR A 105 13.91 -2.84 -10.53
N TRP A 106 13.14 -3.85 -10.96
CA TRP A 106 13.66 -5.12 -11.45
C TRP A 106 13.70 -5.19 -12.97
N ASN A 107 14.57 -6.03 -13.50
CA ASN A 107 14.64 -6.26 -14.94
C ASN A 107 13.47 -7.12 -15.46
N MET A 108 13.26 -7.16 -16.77
CA MET A 108 12.19 -7.93 -17.40
C MET A 108 12.26 -9.44 -17.14
N GLY A 109 13.45 -9.98 -16.94
CA GLY A 109 13.68 -11.41 -16.68
C GLY A 109 13.74 -11.79 -15.19
N HIS A 110 13.41 -10.87 -14.28
CA HIS A 110 13.46 -11.16 -12.85
C HIS A 110 12.41 -12.21 -12.46
N LYS A 111 12.84 -13.29 -11.81
CA LYS A 111 12.01 -14.50 -11.58
C LYS A 111 10.79 -14.25 -10.67
N VAL A 112 10.90 -13.37 -9.70
CA VAL A 112 9.87 -13.15 -8.66
C VAL A 112 9.24 -11.76 -8.70
N ALA A 113 9.74 -10.85 -9.54
CA ALA A 113 9.23 -9.49 -9.67
C ALA A 113 9.58 -8.94 -11.07
N GLY A 114 9.18 -9.64 -12.14
CA GLY A 114 9.49 -9.24 -13.51
C GLY A 114 8.88 -7.89 -13.88
N TYR A 115 9.68 -7.00 -14.48
CA TYR A 115 9.24 -5.66 -14.87
C TYR A 115 7.99 -5.68 -15.74
N THR A 116 7.99 -6.51 -16.79
CA THR A 116 6.84 -6.60 -17.72
C THR A 116 5.56 -7.05 -17.01
N GLU A 117 5.64 -8.05 -16.14
CA GLU A 117 4.49 -8.50 -15.33
C GLU A 117 3.90 -7.38 -14.50
N LEU A 118 4.77 -6.65 -13.79
CA LEU A 118 4.33 -5.57 -12.90
C LEU A 118 3.78 -4.37 -13.66
N VAL A 119 4.40 -3.97 -14.78
CA VAL A 119 3.87 -2.88 -15.62
C VAL A 119 2.48 -3.25 -16.15
N LEU A 120 2.28 -4.47 -16.64
CA LEU A 120 0.97 -4.93 -17.10
C LEU A 120 -0.05 -4.93 -15.96
N TRP A 121 0.34 -5.40 -14.80
CA TRP A 121 -0.56 -5.43 -13.63
C TRP A 121 -1.01 -4.03 -13.19
N TRP A 122 -0.08 -3.08 -13.11
CA TRP A 122 -0.38 -1.69 -12.70
C TRP A 122 -1.13 -0.88 -13.78
N SER A 123 -1.15 -1.34 -15.02
CA SER A 123 -1.83 -0.63 -16.13
C SER A 123 -3.33 -0.95 -16.25
N HIS A 124 -3.83 -1.87 -15.45
CA HIS A 124 -5.25 -2.22 -15.38
C HIS A 124 -5.94 -1.48 -14.25
#